data_1e2b4cd18d928f2278377df90a2373a1
#
_entry.id   1e2b4cd18d928f2278377df90a2373a1
#
_cell.length_a   1.000
_cell.length_b   1.000
_cell.length_c   1.000
_cell.angle_alpha   90.00
_cell.angle_beta   90.00
_cell.angle_gamma   90.00
#
_symmetry.space_group_name_H-M   'P 1'
#
loop_
_entity.id
_entity.type
_entity.pdbx_description
1 polymer ?
#
loop_
_entity_poly.entity_id
_entity_poly.type
_entity_poly.pdbx_seq_one_letter_code
_entity_poly.pdbx_strand_id
1 'polypeptide(L)'
;MFRQDAGPFRFLVDYSLILQNGDAIAQQNSQDTALDQTVISDRNRWINATWPVEDGAGTHHQSFHRLDRAAIQYQQGNWNVTLGRQAVYWGSGRVFQPMDPFNPFSPTVVDRDYKPGNDLLLVERLFDNGHDMQLLHIVRRDDDYRVTNDVSSTAFKWHGIIRESEYEVLAAQHYGLGMAGLTLRVPIGGAMIRSDVMTSELEDGKWSVSGIVNADYSFMLGKFNSFVFGEYFYNDLGVSELPDRLSSLPTELAIRMERGEVFNLMRHYTALGGNVLWHPLFDTSLTLITNLSDASSLLSLSASYIPSDHQSLQVGWIHPLGRAGDEYGGVPVLGTQLTTGGASRVFLRWLYYL
;
A
#
# COMPACT_ATOMS: atom_id res chain seq x y z
N MET A 1 1.12 9.96 -17.01
CA MET A 1 1.34 11.02 -15.99
C MET A 1 1.69 12.32 -16.70
N PHE A 2 0.93 13.39 -16.47
CA PHE A 2 1.21 14.74 -16.97
C PHE A 2 1.72 15.60 -15.81
N ARG A 3 2.78 16.36 -16.06
CA ARG A 3 3.39 17.28 -15.08
C ARG A 3 3.78 18.57 -15.78
N GLN A 4 3.35 19.71 -15.24
CA GLN A 4 3.69 21.03 -15.76
C GLN A 4 4.02 21.99 -14.63
N ASP A 5 5.15 22.68 -14.75
CA ASP A 5 5.58 23.70 -13.81
C ASP A 5 5.26 25.11 -14.37
N ALA A 6 4.71 25.98 -13.52
CA ALA A 6 4.40 27.37 -13.83
C ALA A 6 4.75 28.28 -12.65
N GLY A 7 5.97 28.80 -12.64
CA GLY A 7 6.50 29.58 -11.50
C GLY A 7 6.53 28.74 -10.23
N PRO A 8 5.91 29.19 -9.10
CA PRO A 8 5.86 28.43 -7.87
C PRO A 8 4.84 27.29 -7.88
N PHE A 9 4.07 27.14 -8.95
CA PHE A 9 3.03 26.13 -9.07
C PHE A 9 3.49 24.96 -9.91
N ARG A 10 3.07 23.77 -9.52
CA ARG A 10 3.19 22.50 -10.26
C ARG A 10 1.84 21.84 -10.37
N PHE A 11 1.47 21.44 -11.57
CA PHE A 11 0.25 20.71 -11.87
C PHE A 11 0.59 19.24 -12.13
N LEU A 12 -0.15 18.34 -11.49
CA LEU A 12 0.01 16.89 -11.60
C LEU A 12 -1.32 16.27 -12.02
N VAL A 13 -1.31 15.49 -13.09
CA VAL A 13 -2.46 14.66 -13.50
C VAL A 13 -1.94 13.27 -13.85
N ASP A 14 -2.55 12.25 -13.25
CA ASP A 14 -2.29 10.85 -13.55
C ASP A 14 -3.62 10.15 -13.81
N TYR A 15 -3.82 9.78 -15.06
CA TYR A 15 -5.06 9.22 -15.56
C TYR A 15 -4.77 7.95 -16.35
N SER A 16 -5.61 6.94 -16.17
CA SER A 16 -5.49 5.63 -16.79
C SER A 16 -6.81 5.19 -17.42
N LEU A 17 -6.75 4.54 -18.56
CA LEU A 17 -7.79 3.67 -19.08
C LEU A 17 -7.38 2.23 -18.79
N ILE A 18 -8.18 1.51 -18.04
CA ILE A 18 -7.90 0.13 -17.64
C ILE A 18 -8.86 -0.79 -18.35
N LEU A 19 -8.29 -1.76 -19.04
CA LEU A 19 -9.00 -2.83 -19.73
C LEU A 19 -8.61 -4.13 -19.06
N GLN A 20 -9.58 -4.86 -18.52
CA GLN A 20 -9.36 -6.14 -17.88
C GLN A 20 -10.16 -7.21 -18.61
N ASN A 21 -9.55 -8.37 -18.80
CA ASN A 21 -10.17 -9.51 -19.46
C ASN A 21 -9.70 -10.81 -18.80
N GLY A 22 -10.62 -11.70 -18.52
CA GLY A 22 -10.32 -13.01 -17.93
C GLY A 22 -11.42 -13.55 -17.05
N ASP A 23 -11.28 -14.83 -16.68
CA ASP A 23 -12.26 -15.56 -15.86
C ASP A 23 -12.36 -15.00 -14.43
N ALA A 24 -11.31 -14.37 -13.92
CA ALA A 24 -11.33 -13.70 -12.61
C ALA A 24 -12.40 -12.60 -12.53
N ILE A 25 -12.70 -11.93 -13.63
CA ILE A 25 -13.71 -10.87 -13.71
C ILE A 25 -15.12 -11.46 -13.56
N ALA A 26 -15.40 -12.60 -14.18
CA ALA A 26 -16.68 -13.29 -14.04
C ALA A 26 -16.93 -13.70 -12.57
N GLN A 27 -15.89 -14.07 -11.85
CA GLN A 27 -15.94 -14.38 -10.42
C GLN A 27 -16.15 -13.13 -9.58
N GLN A 28 -15.46 -12.03 -9.90
CA GLN A 28 -15.55 -10.74 -9.22
C GLN A 28 -16.96 -10.15 -9.37
N ASN A 29 -17.54 -10.20 -10.56
CA ASN A 29 -18.88 -9.70 -10.82
C ASN A 29 -19.99 -10.55 -10.16
N SER A 30 -19.68 -11.78 -9.74
CA SER A 30 -20.61 -12.68 -9.06
C SER A 30 -20.57 -12.61 -7.54
N GLN A 31 -19.58 -11.92 -6.96
CA GLN A 31 -19.36 -11.85 -5.52
C GLN A 31 -18.89 -10.45 -5.11
N ASP A 32 -19.66 -9.85 -4.20
CA ASP A 32 -19.28 -8.62 -3.47
C ASP A 32 -18.21 -8.99 -2.43
N THR A 33 -16.99 -9.32 -2.87
CA THR A 33 -15.91 -9.74 -1.97
C THR A 33 -14.99 -8.56 -1.66
N ALA A 34 -15.10 -8.05 -0.45
CA ALA A 34 -14.22 -7.05 0.16
C ALA A 34 -12.72 -7.42 0.15
N LEU A 35 -12.38 -8.62 -0.30
CA LEU A 35 -11.02 -9.16 -0.37
C LEU A 35 -10.35 -8.96 -1.73
N ASP A 36 -11.05 -8.44 -2.73
CA ASP A 36 -10.44 -8.14 -4.02
C ASP A 36 -9.77 -6.78 -4.02
N GLN A 37 -8.48 -6.80 -3.77
CA GLN A 37 -7.62 -5.60 -3.69
C GLN A 37 -7.25 -5.02 -5.06
N THR A 38 -7.74 -5.58 -6.15
CA THR A 38 -7.43 -5.09 -7.50
C THR A 38 -8.26 -3.87 -7.87
N VAL A 39 -9.45 -3.70 -7.30
CA VAL A 39 -10.30 -2.54 -7.50
C VAL A 39 -10.23 -1.61 -6.31
N ILE A 40 -9.90 -0.34 -6.55
CA ILE A 40 -9.95 0.69 -5.53
C ILE A 40 -11.41 1.06 -5.31
N SER A 41 -11.92 0.85 -4.11
CA SER A 41 -13.25 1.30 -3.74
C SER A 41 -13.34 2.83 -3.78
N ASP A 42 -14.40 3.35 -4.40
CA ASP A 42 -14.76 4.77 -4.34
C ASP A 42 -15.61 5.13 -3.10
N ARG A 43 -15.87 4.15 -2.24
CA ARG A 43 -16.58 4.38 -0.98
C ARG A 43 -15.82 5.42 -0.15
N ASN A 44 -16.56 6.34 0.41
CA ASN A 44 -16.07 7.48 1.19
C ASN A 44 -15.13 8.45 0.43
N ARG A 45 -14.83 8.29 -0.86
CA ARG A 45 -14.08 9.29 -1.61
C ARG A 45 -14.90 10.57 -1.81
N TRP A 46 -14.26 11.72 -1.68
CA TRP A 46 -14.91 13.00 -1.97
C TRP A 46 -15.31 13.08 -3.45
N ILE A 47 -14.40 12.77 -4.34
CA ILE A 47 -14.63 12.65 -5.78
C ILE A 47 -14.33 11.20 -6.18
N ASN A 48 -15.18 10.56 -6.96
CA ASN A 48 -14.91 9.23 -7.48
C ASN A 48 -13.57 9.20 -8.20
N ALA A 49 -12.85 8.10 -8.08
CA ALA A 49 -11.60 7.87 -8.80
C ALA A 49 -11.83 7.06 -10.06
N THR A 50 -12.92 6.31 -10.13
CA THR A 50 -13.18 5.30 -11.16
C THR A 50 -14.51 5.55 -11.83
N TRP A 51 -14.56 5.48 -13.16
CA TRP A 51 -15.78 5.59 -13.97
C TRP A 51 -15.83 4.45 -14.98
N PRO A 52 -16.91 3.65 -15.00
CA PRO A 52 -17.05 2.59 -16.00
C PRO A 52 -17.11 3.19 -17.41
N VAL A 53 -16.58 2.48 -18.39
CA VAL A 53 -16.80 2.79 -19.80
C VAL A 53 -18.15 2.22 -20.17
N GLU A 54 -19.01 3.01 -20.78
CA GLU A 54 -20.28 2.53 -21.34
C GLU A 54 -19.99 1.38 -22.34
N ASP A 55 -20.76 0.29 -22.27
CA ASP A 55 -20.55 -0.95 -23.01
C ASP A 55 -19.23 -1.70 -22.73
N GLY A 56 -18.47 -1.24 -21.73
CA GLY A 56 -17.19 -1.84 -21.33
C GLY A 56 -17.30 -2.98 -20.30
N ALA A 57 -18.50 -3.34 -19.88
CA ALA A 57 -18.74 -4.41 -18.91
C ALA A 57 -19.36 -5.63 -19.56
N GLY A 58 -18.82 -6.80 -19.33
CA GLY A 58 -19.33 -8.10 -19.74
C GLY A 58 -19.03 -9.18 -18.72
N THR A 59 -19.39 -10.41 -19.02
CA THR A 59 -19.18 -11.50 -18.07
C THR A 59 -17.69 -11.74 -17.77
N HIS A 60 -16.80 -11.53 -18.76
CA HIS A 60 -15.36 -11.82 -18.65
C HIS A 60 -14.48 -10.60 -18.95
N HIS A 61 -15.07 -9.42 -19.14
CA HIS A 61 -14.31 -8.20 -19.41
C HIS A 61 -14.93 -7.01 -18.69
N GLN A 62 -14.08 -6.08 -18.30
CA GLN A 62 -14.48 -4.77 -17.79
C GLN A 62 -13.49 -3.71 -18.23
N SER A 63 -13.99 -2.50 -18.40
CA SER A 63 -13.16 -1.35 -18.71
C SER A 63 -13.63 -0.13 -17.92
N PHE A 64 -12.67 0.63 -17.45
CA PHE A 64 -12.96 1.83 -16.67
C PHE A 64 -11.84 2.86 -16.77
N HIS A 65 -12.24 4.11 -16.65
CA HIS A 65 -11.32 5.23 -16.48
C HIS A 65 -10.96 5.37 -15.02
N ARG A 66 -9.71 5.75 -14.74
CA ARG A 66 -9.24 6.00 -13.39
C ARG A 66 -8.38 7.27 -13.32
N LEU A 67 -8.70 8.14 -12.36
CA LEU A 67 -7.94 9.33 -12.05
C LEU A 67 -7.20 9.09 -10.72
N ASP A 68 -5.93 8.73 -10.81
CA ASP A 68 -5.10 8.44 -9.65
C ASP A 68 -4.53 9.68 -8.99
N ARG A 69 -4.23 10.71 -9.80
CA ARG A 69 -3.72 12.00 -9.29
C ARG A 69 -4.33 13.16 -10.08
N ALA A 70 -4.70 14.20 -9.35
CA ALA A 70 -5.10 15.49 -9.90
C ALA A 70 -4.85 16.54 -8.82
N ALA A 71 -3.67 17.14 -8.80
CA ALA A 71 -3.24 18.01 -7.72
C ALA A 71 -2.49 19.26 -8.24
N ILE A 72 -2.60 20.30 -7.47
CA ILE A 72 -1.81 21.52 -7.59
C ILE A 72 -0.88 21.60 -6.40
N GLN A 73 0.41 21.75 -6.65
CA GLN A 73 1.43 22.00 -5.63
C GLN A 73 1.90 23.44 -5.75
N TYR A 74 2.00 24.13 -4.64
CA TYR A 74 2.58 25.46 -4.50
C TYR A 74 3.82 25.39 -3.63
N GLN A 75 4.97 25.80 -4.14
CA GLN A 75 6.23 25.80 -3.43
C GLN A 75 6.81 27.20 -3.36
N GLN A 76 7.03 27.68 -2.15
CA GLN A 76 7.71 28.95 -1.91
C GLN A 76 8.61 28.88 -0.66
N GLY A 77 9.91 29.10 -0.85
CA GLY A 77 10.89 28.94 0.22
C GLY A 77 10.84 27.51 0.79
N ASN A 78 10.67 27.43 2.09
CA ASN A 78 10.64 26.18 2.84
C ASN A 78 9.21 25.60 2.99
N TRP A 79 8.22 26.14 2.30
CA TRP A 79 6.85 25.69 2.34
C TRP A 79 6.45 24.99 1.03
N ASN A 80 5.76 23.86 1.17
CA ASN A 80 5.10 23.17 0.10
C ASN A 80 3.64 22.90 0.48
N VAL A 81 2.71 23.28 -0.39
CA VAL A 81 1.27 23.08 -0.19
C VAL A 81 0.73 22.31 -1.38
N THR A 82 0.12 21.15 -1.12
CA THR A 82 -0.52 20.33 -2.13
C THR A 82 -2.02 20.29 -1.89
N LEU A 83 -2.80 20.61 -2.90
CA LEU A 83 -4.26 20.52 -2.88
C LEU A 83 -4.74 19.65 -4.04
N GLY A 84 -5.62 18.71 -3.75
CA GLY A 84 -6.23 17.81 -4.72
C GLY A 84 -5.90 16.35 -4.45
N ARG A 85 -6.01 15.51 -5.50
CA ARG A 85 -5.78 14.07 -5.37
C ARG A 85 -4.29 13.74 -5.45
N GLN A 86 -3.75 13.26 -4.34
CA GLN A 86 -2.34 12.90 -4.22
C GLN A 86 -2.16 11.73 -3.24
N ALA A 87 -1.15 10.88 -3.48
CA ALA A 87 -0.75 9.86 -2.54
C ALA A 87 0.20 10.42 -1.48
N VAL A 88 0.04 9.96 -0.26
CA VAL A 88 0.96 10.20 0.86
C VAL A 88 1.72 8.92 1.15
N TYR A 89 3.01 9.04 1.45
CA TYR A 89 3.88 7.90 1.77
C TYR A 89 4.53 8.17 3.12
N TRP A 90 4.08 7.45 4.14
CA TRP A 90 4.61 7.54 5.49
C TRP A 90 5.10 6.18 5.96
N GLY A 91 5.96 6.19 7.00
CA GLY A 91 6.53 4.96 7.51
C GLY A 91 7.82 4.52 6.82
N SER A 92 8.36 3.41 7.30
CA SER A 92 9.67 2.91 6.91
C SER A 92 9.69 1.42 6.53
N GLY A 93 8.52 0.77 6.51
CA GLY A 93 8.38 -0.64 6.15
C GLY A 93 8.78 -0.95 4.72
N ARG A 94 9.29 -2.15 4.50
CA ARG A 94 9.65 -2.66 3.18
C ARG A 94 8.49 -3.37 2.50
N VAL A 95 7.71 -4.10 3.29
CA VAL A 95 6.55 -4.89 2.86
C VAL A 95 5.29 -4.40 3.56
N PHE A 96 5.34 -4.25 4.88
CA PHE A 96 4.21 -3.81 5.69
C PHE A 96 4.40 -2.35 6.10
N GLN A 97 3.33 -1.56 6.11
CA GLN A 97 3.41 -0.11 6.34
C GLN A 97 2.40 0.36 7.40
N PRO A 98 2.59 0.00 8.68
CA PRO A 98 1.65 0.39 9.73
C PRO A 98 1.55 1.90 9.94
N MET A 99 2.62 2.67 9.66
CA MET A 99 2.65 4.13 9.76
C MET A 99 1.96 4.85 8.60
N ASP A 100 1.39 4.11 7.63
CA ASP A 100 0.64 4.66 6.51
C ASP A 100 -0.83 4.19 6.55
N PRO A 101 -1.65 4.73 7.46
CA PRO A 101 -3.03 4.27 7.64
C PRO A 101 -3.98 4.75 6.54
N PHE A 102 -3.58 5.76 5.75
CA PHE A 102 -4.51 6.44 4.85
C PHE A 102 -4.71 5.74 3.52
N ASN A 103 -3.73 5.02 3.06
CA ASN A 103 -3.80 4.20 1.84
C ASN A 103 -2.53 3.35 1.70
N PRO A 104 -2.30 2.36 2.56
CA PRO A 104 -1.11 1.54 2.51
C PRO A 104 -1.05 0.75 1.20
N PHE A 105 0.16 0.39 0.79
CA PHE A 105 0.37 -0.46 -0.36
C PHE A 105 0.13 -1.92 0.02
N SER A 106 -0.71 -2.62 -0.73
CA SER A 106 -0.85 -4.06 -0.52
C SER A 106 0.43 -4.78 -0.95
N PRO A 107 1.01 -5.64 -0.10
CA PRO A 107 2.22 -6.39 -0.45
C PRO A 107 2.04 -7.40 -1.59
N THR A 108 0.80 -7.69 -1.98
CA THR A 108 0.45 -8.65 -3.03
C THR A 108 0.07 -8.01 -4.37
N VAL A 109 -0.03 -6.68 -4.42
CA VAL A 109 -0.38 -5.95 -5.65
C VAL A 109 0.85 -5.80 -6.55
N VAL A 110 0.74 -6.29 -7.78
CA VAL A 110 1.82 -6.29 -8.78
C VAL A 110 1.51 -5.46 -10.03
N ASP A 111 0.29 -4.98 -10.14
CA ASP A 111 -0.21 -4.24 -11.30
C ASP A 111 -0.01 -2.73 -11.20
N ARG A 112 0.55 -2.24 -10.09
CA ARG A 112 0.71 -0.83 -9.80
C ARG A 112 2.11 -0.49 -9.30
N ASP A 113 2.69 0.58 -9.84
CA ASP A 113 3.96 1.14 -9.38
C ASP A 113 3.77 2.20 -8.29
N TYR A 114 2.54 2.63 -8.06
CA TYR A 114 2.25 3.76 -7.18
C TYR A 114 0.93 3.59 -6.44
N LYS A 115 0.87 4.22 -5.29
CA LYS A 115 -0.35 4.26 -4.46
C LYS A 115 -1.41 5.13 -5.12
N PRO A 116 -2.68 4.73 -5.05
CA PRO A 116 -3.79 5.61 -5.41
C PRO A 116 -3.82 6.84 -4.50
N GLY A 117 -4.21 7.98 -5.05
CA GLY A 117 -4.31 9.24 -4.30
C GLY A 117 -5.57 9.32 -3.45
N ASN A 118 -5.49 10.14 -2.40
CA ASN A 118 -6.64 10.66 -1.64
C ASN A 118 -6.89 12.12 -2.00
N ASP A 119 -8.13 12.59 -1.89
CA ASP A 119 -8.48 13.99 -2.05
C ASP A 119 -8.10 14.73 -0.77
N LEU A 120 -7.06 15.56 -0.82
CA LEU A 120 -6.39 16.08 0.37
C LEU A 120 -5.89 17.52 0.22
N LEU A 121 -5.67 18.12 1.38
CA LEU A 121 -4.78 19.26 1.58
C LEU A 121 -3.58 18.77 2.41
N LEU A 122 -2.38 18.95 1.88
CA LEU A 122 -1.12 18.67 2.58
C LEU A 122 -0.30 19.96 2.65
N VAL A 123 0.09 20.35 3.84
CA VAL A 123 0.98 21.49 4.11
C VAL A 123 2.25 20.94 4.73
N GLU A 124 3.37 21.21 4.09
CA GLU A 124 4.69 20.76 4.52
C GLU A 124 5.59 21.97 4.76
N ARG A 125 6.39 21.90 5.81
CA ARG A 125 7.45 22.87 6.09
C ARG A 125 8.76 22.16 6.36
N LEU A 126 9.76 22.50 5.56
CA LEU A 126 11.14 22.08 5.81
C LEU A 126 11.85 23.12 6.68
N PHE A 127 12.69 22.66 7.59
CA PHE A 127 13.53 23.50 8.43
C PHE A 127 14.99 23.37 8.00
N ASP A 128 15.77 24.44 8.20
CA ASP A 128 17.18 24.51 7.76
C ASP A 128 18.07 23.45 8.44
N ASN A 129 17.63 22.90 9.56
CA ASN A 129 18.31 21.84 10.30
C ASN A 129 17.96 20.42 9.82
N GLY A 130 17.23 20.28 8.71
CA GLY A 130 16.82 19.00 8.14
C GLY A 130 15.57 18.36 8.76
N HIS A 131 14.96 19.00 9.75
CA HIS A 131 13.66 18.58 10.26
C HIS A 131 12.54 19.00 9.31
N ASP A 132 11.40 18.34 9.37
CA ASP A 132 10.18 18.77 8.67
C ASP A 132 8.93 18.52 9.49
N MET A 133 7.89 19.24 9.16
CA MET A 133 6.54 18.98 9.66
C MET A 133 5.55 18.89 8.49
N GLN A 134 4.53 18.07 8.67
CA GLN A 134 3.46 17.87 7.71
C GLN A 134 2.11 17.96 8.43
N LEU A 135 1.19 18.72 7.86
CA LEU A 135 -0.21 18.74 8.26
C LEU A 135 -1.05 18.25 7.09
N LEU A 136 -1.80 17.19 7.30
CA LEU A 136 -2.60 16.52 6.30
C LEU A 136 -4.09 16.60 6.69
N HIS A 137 -4.94 16.94 5.72
CA HIS A 137 -6.38 16.75 5.83
C HIS A 137 -6.90 16.02 4.60
N ILE A 138 -7.52 14.85 4.79
CA ILE A 138 -8.15 14.05 3.74
C ILE A 138 -9.65 14.24 3.86
N VAL A 139 -10.25 14.74 2.79
CA VAL A 139 -11.69 14.98 2.70
C VAL A 139 -12.37 13.70 2.23
N ARG A 140 -13.39 13.26 2.98
CA ARG A 140 -14.22 12.10 2.62
C ARG A 140 -15.70 12.43 2.83
N ARG A 141 -16.57 11.68 2.15
CA ARG A 141 -18.02 11.75 2.30
C ARG A 141 -18.56 10.44 2.88
N ASP A 142 -19.60 10.57 3.67
CA ASP A 142 -20.36 9.44 4.22
C ASP A 142 -21.23 8.75 3.14
N ASP A 143 -21.97 7.73 3.53
CA ASP A 143 -22.87 7.00 2.62
C ASP A 143 -24.06 7.86 2.14
N ASP A 144 -24.36 8.97 2.82
CA ASP A 144 -25.34 10.01 2.40
C ASP A 144 -24.70 11.08 1.48
N TYR A 145 -23.47 10.89 1.03
CA TYR A 145 -22.69 11.83 0.21
C TYR A 145 -22.37 13.17 0.88
N ARG A 146 -22.42 13.26 2.22
CA ARG A 146 -22.08 14.46 2.99
C ARG A 146 -20.65 14.39 3.47
N VAL A 147 -19.92 15.48 3.33
CA VAL A 147 -18.56 15.59 3.91
C VAL A 147 -18.70 15.73 5.43
N THR A 148 -18.13 14.77 6.16
CA THR A 148 -18.19 14.73 7.62
C THR A 148 -16.83 14.44 8.22
N ASN A 149 -16.64 14.86 9.48
CA ASN A 149 -15.42 14.56 10.23
C ASN A 149 -15.32 13.07 10.62
N ASP A 150 -16.46 12.38 10.69
CA ASP A 150 -16.53 10.97 11.09
C ASP A 150 -15.89 10.03 10.07
N VAL A 151 -15.80 10.45 8.81
CA VAL A 151 -15.14 9.69 7.75
C VAL A 151 -13.87 10.37 7.22
N SER A 152 -13.71 11.68 7.44
CA SER A 152 -12.51 12.43 7.04
C SER A 152 -11.33 12.12 7.97
N SER A 153 -10.14 12.54 7.58
CA SER A 153 -8.94 12.34 8.40
C SER A 153 -8.12 13.60 8.49
N THR A 154 -7.56 13.86 9.67
CA THR A 154 -6.60 14.93 9.89
C THR A 154 -5.39 14.36 10.62
N ALA A 155 -4.19 14.70 10.15
CA ALA A 155 -2.97 14.21 10.76
C ALA A 155 -1.88 15.27 10.82
N PHE A 156 -1.07 15.17 11.84
CA PHE A 156 0.18 15.91 12.01
C PHE A 156 1.33 14.91 12.08
N LYS A 157 2.37 15.14 11.28
CA LYS A 157 3.62 14.38 11.32
C LYS A 157 4.79 15.33 11.54
N TRP A 158 5.66 14.95 12.43
CA TRP A 158 6.97 15.58 12.64
C TRP A 158 8.07 14.58 12.29
N HIS A 159 9.02 14.99 11.46
CA HIS A 159 10.25 14.27 11.18
C HIS A 159 11.44 15.03 11.79
N GLY A 160 12.31 14.32 12.45
CA GLY A 160 13.50 14.88 13.09
C GLY A 160 14.72 13.99 12.91
N ILE A 161 15.88 14.61 13.06
CA ILE A 161 17.20 13.98 12.96
C ILE A 161 17.91 14.17 14.29
N ILE A 162 18.46 13.08 14.84
CA ILE A 162 19.33 13.07 16.01
C ILE A 162 20.60 12.32 15.64
N ARG A 163 21.71 13.07 15.47
CA ARG A 163 22.98 12.55 14.96
C ARG A 163 22.82 11.93 13.57
N GLU A 164 22.98 10.62 13.45
CA GLU A 164 22.85 9.86 12.19
C GLU A 164 21.49 9.13 12.09
N SER A 165 20.66 9.24 13.13
CA SER A 165 19.37 8.57 13.22
C SER A 165 18.24 9.53 12.92
N GLU A 166 17.16 9.00 12.33
CA GLU A 166 15.94 9.73 12.03
C GLU A 166 14.78 9.18 12.87
N TYR A 167 13.85 10.07 13.20
CA TYR A 167 12.60 9.69 13.84
C TYR A 167 11.42 10.42 13.25
N GLU A 168 10.25 9.79 13.24
CA GLU A 168 8.99 10.45 12.91
C GLU A 168 7.99 10.23 14.05
N VAL A 169 7.21 11.26 14.35
CA VAL A 169 6.07 11.18 15.28
C VAL A 169 4.83 11.56 14.52
N LEU A 170 3.79 10.74 14.65
CA LEU A 170 2.50 10.92 14.03
C LEU A 170 1.40 11.02 15.08
N ALA A 171 0.51 11.99 14.92
CA ALA A 171 -0.77 12.05 15.63
C ALA A 171 -1.88 12.31 14.60
N ALA A 172 -2.94 11.54 14.65
CA ALA A 172 -4.02 11.64 13.67
C ALA A 172 -5.40 11.37 14.29
N GLN A 173 -6.41 11.90 13.65
CA GLN A 173 -7.78 11.44 13.71
C GLN A 173 -8.13 10.83 12.35
N HIS A 174 -8.59 9.59 12.32
CA HIS A 174 -8.89 8.83 11.12
C HIS A 174 -10.21 8.11 11.28
N TYR A 175 -11.19 8.39 10.42
CA TYR A 175 -12.56 7.92 10.56
C TYR A 175 -13.14 8.17 11.98
N GLY A 176 -12.89 9.38 12.52
CA GLY A 176 -13.37 9.76 13.85
C GLY A 176 -12.53 9.23 15.02
N LEU A 177 -11.64 8.27 14.82
CA LEU A 177 -10.87 7.58 15.83
C LEU A 177 -9.44 8.13 15.94
N GLY A 178 -8.88 8.13 17.15
CA GLY A 178 -7.53 8.59 17.44
C GLY A 178 -6.46 7.61 16.97
N MET A 179 -5.34 8.13 16.46
CA MET A 179 -4.15 7.35 16.10
C MET A 179 -2.89 8.08 16.52
N ALA A 180 -1.86 7.31 16.93
CA ALA A 180 -0.53 7.84 17.19
C ALA A 180 0.55 6.86 16.73
N GLY A 181 1.66 7.37 16.20
CA GLY A 181 2.71 6.54 15.67
C GLY A 181 4.10 7.09 15.87
N LEU A 182 5.08 6.19 15.83
CA LEU A 182 6.50 6.47 15.93
C LEU A 182 7.27 5.63 14.90
N THR A 183 8.15 6.29 14.15
CA THR A 183 9.16 5.66 13.29
C THR A 183 10.54 5.97 13.83
N LEU A 184 11.43 4.98 13.80
CA LEU A 184 12.87 5.13 14.06
C LEU A 184 13.66 4.52 12.91
N ARG A 185 14.73 5.23 12.46
CA ARG A 185 15.69 4.73 11.46
C ARG A 185 17.10 4.95 11.99
N VAL A 186 17.84 3.87 12.11
CA VAL A 186 19.18 3.86 12.74
C VAL A 186 20.18 3.17 11.82
N PRO A 187 21.20 3.86 11.29
CA PRO A 187 22.28 3.23 10.55
C PRO A 187 23.23 2.50 11.52
N ILE A 188 23.56 1.24 11.23
CA ILE A 188 24.49 0.44 12.03
C ILE A 188 25.42 -0.33 11.09
N GLY A 189 26.71 0.02 11.03
CA GLY A 189 27.72 -0.73 10.32
C GLY A 189 27.42 -1.01 8.83
N GLY A 190 26.76 -0.07 8.14
CA GLY A 190 26.35 -0.21 6.75
C GLY A 190 24.97 -0.85 6.55
N ALA A 191 24.37 -1.38 7.59
CA ALA A 191 22.96 -1.77 7.62
C ALA A 191 22.08 -0.59 8.06
N MET A 192 20.83 -0.58 7.61
CA MET A 192 19.80 0.33 8.11
C MET A 192 18.77 -0.49 8.90
N ILE A 193 18.60 -0.16 10.18
CA ILE A 193 17.56 -0.74 11.03
C ILE A 193 16.41 0.24 11.13
N ARG A 194 15.17 -0.24 10.96
CA ARG A 194 13.96 0.59 11.07
C ARG A 194 12.94 -0.08 11.96
N SER A 195 12.15 0.75 12.63
CA SER A 195 11.01 0.30 13.41
C SER A 195 9.89 1.32 13.27
N ASP A 196 8.70 0.84 12.96
CA ASP A 196 7.46 1.60 13.01
C ASP A 196 6.55 0.99 14.08
N VAL A 197 5.90 1.84 14.85
CA VAL A 197 4.83 1.44 15.78
C VAL A 197 3.67 2.40 15.59
N MET A 198 2.48 1.86 15.41
CA MET A 198 1.22 2.59 15.31
C MET A 198 0.25 2.08 16.36
N THR A 199 -0.40 2.99 17.06
CA THR A 199 -1.54 2.71 17.93
C THR A 199 -2.79 3.33 17.34
N SER A 200 -3.90 2.61 17.38
CA SER A 200 -5.18 3.05 16.83
C SER A 200 -6.29 2.80 17.82
N GLU A 201 -7.09 3.80 18.06
CA GLU A 201 -8.33 3.67 18.82
C GLU A 201 -9.34 2.81 18.05
N LEU A 202 -10.13 2.03 18.76
CA LEU A 202 -11.20 1.17 18.25
C LEU A 202 -12.56 1.75 18.65
N GLU A 203 -13.61 1.35 17.95
CA GLU A 203 -14.96 1.86 18.24
C GLU A 203 -15.44 1.57 19.67
N ASP A 204 -14.92 0.53 20.33
CA ASP A 204 -15.20 0.19 21.73
C ASP A 204 -14.35 0.98 22.74
N GLY A 205 -13.54 1.93 22.28
CA GLY A 205 -12.65 2.77 23.09
C GLY A 205 -11.35 2.09 23.53
N LYS A 206 -11.09 0.85 23.10
CA LYS A 206 -9.80 0.21 23.31
C LYS A 206 -8.78 0.69 22.28
N TRP A 207 -7.53 0.32 22.47
CA TRP A 207 -6.44 0.62 21.57
C TRP A 207 -5.83 -0.67 21.03
N SER A 208 -5.61 -0.70 19.74
CA SER A 208 -4.83 -1.74 19.06
C SER A 208 -3.44 -1.22 18.75
N VAL A 209 -2.50 -2.14 18.59
CA VAL A 209 -1.11 -1.84 18.24
C VAL A 209 -0.71 -2.62 17.00
N SER A 210 -0.05 -1.96 16.06
CA SER A 210 0.63 -2.61 14.95
C SER A 210 2.05 -2.07 14.81
N GLY A 211 2.97 -2.87 14.28
CA GLY A 211 4.34 -2.40 14.14
C GLY A 211 5.22 -3.33 13.35
N ILE A 212 6.34 -2.78 12.89
CA ILE A 212 7.40 -3.51 12.20
C ILE A 212 8.75 -3.28 12.87
N VAL A 213 9.63 -4.25 12.70
CA VAL A 213 11.07 -4.08 12.80
C VAL A 213 11.70 -4.66 11.54
N ASN A 214 12.52 -3.90 10.86
CA ASN A 214 13.26 -4.39 9.70
C ASN A 214 14.74 -4.00 9.72
N ALA A 215 15.53 -4.75 8.99
CA ALA A 215 16.91 -4.44 8.69
C ALA A 215 17.18 -4.70 7.22
N ASP A 216 17.98 -3.83 6.60
CA ASP A 216 18.45 -4.03 5.25
C ASP A 216 19.95 -3.76 5.12
N TYR A 217 20.53 -4.36 4.09
CA TYR A 217 21.95 -4.25 3.81
C TYR A 217 22.20 -4.31 2.30
N SER A 218 23.05 -3.39 1.83
CA SER A 218 23.52 -3.37 0.44
C SER A 218 24.98 -3.88 0.37
N PHE A 219 25.28 -4.75 -0.59
CA PHE A 219 26.58 -5.36 -0.73
C PHE A 219 26.88 -5.72 -2.20
N MET A 220 28.12 -6.08 -2.47
CA MET A 220 28.53 -6.55 -3.78
C MET A 220 28.53 -8.08 -3.83
N LEU A 221 27.68 -8.67 -4.67
CA LEU A 221 27.73 -10.09 -4.99
C LEU A 221 28.66 -10.28 -6.22
N GLY A 222 29.94 -10.52 -5.96
CA GLY A 222 30.97 -10.44 -7.01
C GLY A 222 31.05 -9.00 -7.56
N LYS A 223 30.65 -8.78 -8.79
CA LYS A 223 30.62 -7.46 -9.45
C LYS A 223 29.23 -6.80 -9.47
N PHE A 224 28.22 -7.43 -8.91
CA PHE A 224 26.83 -7.00 -8.99
C PHE A 224 26.39 -6.32 -7.70
N ASN A 225 25.76 -5.17 -7.82
CA ASN A 225 25.11 -4.52 -6.69
C ASN A 225 23.93 -5.37 -6.22
N SER A 226 23.92 -5.67 -4.96
CA SER A 226 22.89 -6.52 -4.33
C SER A 226 22.39 -5.89 -3.06
N PHE A 227 21.13 -6.16 -2.77
CA PHE A 227 20.42 -5.66 -1.60
C PHE A 227 19.62 -6.80 -0.99
N VAL A 228 19.59 -6.87 0.33
CA VAL A 228 18.76 -7.82 1.09
C VAL A 228 18.07 -7.13 2.24
N PHE A 229 16.91 -7.64 2.63
CA PHE A 229 16.20 -7.18 3.82
C PHE A 229 15.48 -8.32 4.53
N GLY A 230 15.26 -8.10 5.82
CA GLY A 230 14.36 -8.90 6.64
C GLY A 230 13.44 -7.98 7.42
N GLU A 231 12.16 -8.34 7.52
CA GLU A 231 11.13 -7.58 8.22
C GLU A 231 10.25 -8.52 9.04
N TYR A 232 9.93 -8.12 10.26
CA TYR A 232 8.89 -8.73 11.09
C TYR A 232 7.75 -7.73 11.26
N PHE A 233 6.51 -8.19 11.14
CA PHE A 233 5.31 -7.42 11.31
C PHE A 233 4.39 -8.04 12.35
N TYR A 234 3.87 -7.19 13.23
CA TYR A 234 2.84 -7.50 14.19
C TYR A 234 1.61 -6.65 13.96
N ASN A 235 0.42 -7.28 14.02
CA ASN A 235 -0.87 -6.60 13.93
C ASN A 235 -1.84 -7.16 14.97
N ASP A 236 -2.16 -6.37 16.00
CA ASP A 236 -3.07 -6.77 17.07
C ASP A 236 -4.52 -7.01 16.58
N LEU A 237 -4.93 -6.35 15.50
CA LEU A 237 -6.25 -6.56 14.89
C LEU A 237 -6.39 -7.93 14.24
N GLY A 238 -5.27 -8.54 13.84
CA GLY A 238 -5.27 -9.86 13.22
C GLY A 238 -5.79 -10.96 14.14
N VAL A 239 -6.31 -12.02 13.56
CA VAL A 239 -6.74 -13.20 14.30
C VAL A 239 -5.55 -14.11 14.61
N SER A 240 -5.64 -14.92 15.69
CA SER A 240 -4.64 -15.93 16.01
C SER A 240 -4.87 -17.25 15.27
N GLU A 241 -6.11 -17.51 14.89
CA GLU A 241 -6.54 -18.67 14.09
C GLU A 241 -7.55 -18.17 13.06
N LEU A 242 -7.45 -18.67 11.84
CA LEU A 242 -8.40 -18.32 10.78
C LEU A 242 -9.76 -18.94 11.09
N PRO A 243 -10.83 -18.16 11.03
CA PRO A 243 -12.17 -18.72 11.16
C PRO A 243 -12.55 -19.54 9.91
N ASP A 244 -13.43 -20.53 10.09
CA ASP A 244 -13.96 -21.32 8.98
C ASP A 244 -14.63 -20.46 7.88
N ARG A 245 -14.96 -19.23 8.20
CA ARG A 245 -15.64 -18.28 7.31
C ARG A 245 -15.05 -16.88 7.47
N LEU A 246 -14.72 -16.26 6.36
CA LEU A 246 -14.26 -14.86 6.38
C LEU A 246 -15.29 -13.86 6.92
N SER A 247 -16.58 -14.17 6.79
CA SER A 247 -17.67 -13.38 7.39
C SER A 247 -17.68 -13.42 8.93
N SER A 248 -16.91 -14.30 9.55
CA SER A 248 -16.75 -14.38 11.01
C SER A 248 -15.48 -13.68 11.52
N LEU A 249 -14.81 -12.91 10.68
CA LEU A 249 -13.70 -12.06 11.11
C LEU A 249 -14.19 -11.01 12.12
N PRO A 250 -13.33 -10.57 13.07
CA PRO A 250 -13.64 -9.44 13.94
C PRO A 250 -14.06 -8.21 13.12
N THR A 251 -15.11 -7.54 13.56
CA THR A 251 -15.71 -6.39 12.86
C THR A 251 -14.68 -5.30 12.54
N GLU A 252 -13.80 -4.97 13.48
CA GLU A 252 -12.74 -3.98 13.29
C GLU A 252 -11.76 -4.37 12.17
N LEU A 253 -11.35 -5.64 12.13
CA LEU A 253 -10.48 -6.14 11.07
C LEU A 253 -11.18 -6.08 9.70
N ALA A 254 -12.45 -6.53 9.65
CA ALA A 254 -13.24 -6.53 8.41
C ALA A 254 -13.44 -5.10 7.86
N ILE A 255 -13.78 -4.13 8.71
CA ILE A 255 -13.94 -2.72 8.32
C ILE A 255 -12.63 -2.15 7.77
N ARG A 256 -11.50 -2.39 8.43
CA ARG A 256 -10.19 -1.87 7.97
C ARG A 256 -9.72 -2.54 6.69
N MET A 257 -10.04 -3.81 6.48
CA MET A 257 -9.81 -4.49 5.21
C MET A 257 -10.67 -3.91 4.08
N GLU A 258 -11.96 -3.66 4.34
CA GLU A 258 -12.86 -3.03 3.37
C GLU A 258 -12.38 -1.62 2.97
N ARG A 259 -11.82 -0.86 3.91
CA ARG A 259 -11.22 0.46 3.68
C ARG A 259 -9.84 0.38 2.99
N GLY A 260 -9.25 -0.81 2.84
CA GLY A 260 -7.91 -1.00 2.29
C GLY A 260 -6.79 -0.52 3.21
N GLU A 261 -7.02 -0.50 4.52
CA GLU A 261 -6.04 -0.11 5.54
C GLU A 261 -5.18 -1.31 6.01
N VAL A 262 -5.74 -2.51 5.93
CA VAL A 262 -5.10 -3.77 6.34
C VAL A 262 -5.30 -4.81 5.26
N PHE A 263 -4.27 -5.60 4.98
CA PHE A 263 -4.28 -6.63 3.92
C PHE A 263 -4.00 -8.05 4.45
N ASN A 264 -3.72 -8.18 5.73
CA ASN A 264 -3.35 -9.43 6.38
C ASN A 264 -4.40 -9.83 7.39
N LEU A 265 -4.73 -11.11 7.44
CA LEU A 265 -5.76 -11.65 8.32
C LEU A 265 -5.27 -11.95 9.74
N MET A 266 -4.00 -12.35 9.86
CA MET A 266 -3.43 -12.83 11.12
C MET A 266 -2.49 -11.81 11.76
N ARG A 267 -1.86 -12.18 12.89
CA ARG A 267 -1.11 -11.23 13.73
C ARG A 267 0.36 -11.13 13.41
N HIS A 268 1.01 -12.23 13.02
CA HIS A 268 2.46 -12.34 12.98
C HIS A 268 2.96 -12.72 11.60
N TYR A 269 3.79 -11.87 11.02
CA TYR A 269 4.38 -12.12 9.70
C TYR A 269 5.87 -11.83 9.68
N THR A 270 6.58 -12.52 8.81
CA THR A 270 7.93 -12.17 8.41
C THR A 270 7.99 -11.99 6.90
N ALA A 271 8.87 -11.10 6.47
CA ALA A 271 9.24 -10.97 5.07
C ALA A 271 10.75 -10.98 4.95
N LEU A 272 11.24 -11.77 4.01
CA LEU A 272 12.65 -11.83 3.62
C LEU A 272 12.73 -11.55 2.13
N GLY A 273 13.63 -10.68 1.72
CA GLY A 273 13.73 -10.38 0.31
C GLY A 273 15.04 -9.72 -0.09
N GLY A 274 15.17 -9.51 -1.37
CA GLY A 274 16.33 -8.82 -1.93
C GLY A 274 16.27 -8.72 -3.42
N ASN A 275 17.22 -7.98 -3.98
CA ASN A 275 17.40 -7.85 -5.42
C ASN A 275 18.87 -7.88 -5.80
N VAL A 276 19.13 -8.26 -7.04
CA VAL A 276 20.46 -8.24 -7.68
C VAL A 276 20.37 -7.45 -8.97
N LEU A 277 21.18 -6.41 -9.08
CA LEU A 277 21.34 -5.61 -10.29
C LEU A 277 22.44 -6.25 -11.18
N TRP A 278 22.01 -7.14 -12.08
CA TRP A 278 22.91 -7.87 -12.99
C TRP A 278 23.51 -6.96 -14.06
N HIS A 279 22.74 -5.95 -14.47
CA HIS A 279 23.13 -4.93 -15.44
C HIS A 279 22.41 -3.63 -15.07
N PRO A 280 22.93 -2.44 -15.38
CA PRO A 280 22.21 -1.18 -15.12
C PRO A 280 20.77 -1.13 -15.65
N LEU A 281 20.45 -1.96 -16.66
CA LEU A 281 19.14 -2.07 -17.28
C LEU A 281 18.39 -3.37 -16.93
N PHE A 282 18.94 -4.23 -16.07
CA PHE A 282 18.35 -5.52 -15.75
C PHE A 282 18.58 -5.90 -14.30
N ASP A 283 17.49 -6.10 -13.57
CA ASP A 283 17.48 -6.58 -12.20
C ASP A 283 16.53 -7.76 -11.99
N THR A 284 16.78 -8.49 -10.92
CA THR A 284 15.86 -9.52 -10.42
C THR A 284 15.61 -9.32 -8.94
N SER A 285 14.40 -9.60 -8.48
CA SER A 285 14.04 -9.55 -7.08
C SER A 285 13.31 -10.81 -6.62
N LEU A 286 13.51 -11.11 -5.35
CA LEU A 286 12.85 -12.21 -4.63
C LEU A 286 12.27 -11.65 -3.33
N THR A 287 11.04 -12.02 -2.99
CA THR A 287 10.45 -11.75 -1.68
C THR A 287 9.66 -12.98 -1.22
N LEU A 288 9.88 -13.38 0.01
CA LEU A 288 9.12 -14.41 0.71
C LEU A 288 8.43 -13.77 1.90
N ILE A 289 7.10 -13.77 1.90
CA ILE A 289 6.27 -13.34 3.02
C ILE A 289 5.73 -14.60 3.70
N THR A 290 5.90 -14.73 5.01
CA THR A 290 5.44 -15.89 5.76
C THR A 290 4.52 -15.46 6.90
N ASN A 291 3.34 -16.03 6.97
CA ASN A 291 2.49 -15.98 8.14
C ASN A 291 3.02 -16.98 9.18
N LEU A 292 3.41 -16.47 10.35
CA LEU A 292 4.01 -17.33 11.39
C LEU A 292 2.98 -18.15 12.17
N SER A 293 1.70 -17.83 12.06
CA SER A 293 0.64 -18.51 12.81
C SER A 293 0.21 -19.83 12.16
N ASP A 294 0.12 -19.84 10.81
CA ASP A 294 -0.27 -21.05 10.05
C ASP A 294 0.86 -21.61 9.17
N ALA A 295 2.05 -20.95 9.20
CA ALA A 295 3.23 -21.28 8.40
C ALA A 295 3.02 -21.21 6.87
N SER A 296 1.93 -20.63 6.40
CA SER A 296 1.73 -20.37 4.98
C SER A 296 2.63 -19.24 4.50
N SER A 297 2.96 -19.22 3.23
CA SER A 297 3.89 -18.24 2.68
C SER A 297 3.48 -17.79 1.27
N LEU A 298 3.92 -16.61 0.89
CA LEU A 298 3.80 -16.07 -0.45
C LEU A 298 5.19 -15.79 -1.00
N LEU A 299 5.57 -16.52 -2.04
CA LEU A 299 6.82 -16.33 -2.76
C LEU A 299 6.57 -15.44 -3.97
N SER A 300 7.33 -14.34 -4.10
CA SER A 300 7.30 -13.44 -5.25
C SER A 300 8.69 -13.40 -5.90
N LEU A 301 8.73 -13.67 -7.19
CA LEU A 301 9.91 -13.53 -8.05
C LEU A 301 9.60 -12.53 -9.14
N SER A 302 10.47 -11.59 -9.41
CA SER A 302 10.34 -10.71 -10.58
C SER A 302 11.68 -10.41 -11.23
N ALA A 303 11.59 -10.05 -12.51
CA ALA A 303 12.70 -9.54 -13.29
C ALA A 303 12.23 -8.30 -14.06
N SER A 304 13.06 -7.26 -14.06
CA SER A 304 12.80 -6.01 -14.76
C SER A 304 13.89 -5.74 -15.77
N TYR A 305 13.49 -5.30 -16.96
CA TYR A 305 14.39 -4.92 -18.04
C TYR A 305 13.98 -3.60 -18.67
N ILE A 306 14.89 -2.66 -18.77
CA ILE A 306 14.70 -1.32 -19.33
C ILE A 306 15.44 -1.23 -20.66
N PRO A 307 14.81 -1.63 -21.79
CA PRO A 307 15.47 -1.63 -23.11
C PRO A 307 15.78 -0.22 -23.63
N SER A 308 15.06 0.79 -23.18
CA SER A 308 15.27 2.19 -23.56
C SER A 308 14.68 3.13 -22.52
N ASP A 309 14.98 4.43 -22.62
CA ASP A 309 14.44 5.48 -21.74
C ASP A 309 12.91 5.58 -21.78
N HIS A 310 12.29 5.02 -22.82
CA HIS A 310 10.84 5.05 -23.04
C HIS A 310 10.15 3.71 -22.71
N GLN A 311 10.87 2.67 -22.36
CA GLN A 311 10.28 1.35 -22.20
C GLN A 311 10.79 0.63 -20.96
N SER A 312 9.88 -0.03 -20.26
CA SER A 312 10.17 -0.96 -19.19
C SER A 312 9.36 -2.24 -19.36
N LEU A 313 10.01 -3.36 -19.24
CA LEU A 313 9.41 -4.70 -19.24
C LEU A 313 9.61 -5.32 -17.88
N GLN A 314 8.56 -5.86 -17.30
CA GLN A 314 8.59 -6.58 -16.04
C GLN A 314 7.86 -7.90 -16.20
N VAL A 315 8.49 -8.99 -15.78
CA VAL A 315 7.87 -10.30 -15.64
C VAL A 315 7.95 -10.72 -14.19
N GLY A 316 6.90 -11.35 -13.69
CA GLY A 316 6.92 -11.86 -12.34
C GLY A 316 6.03 -13.08 -12.15
N TRP A 317 6.34 -13.79 -11.08
CA TRP A 317 5.62 -14.97 -10.63
C TRP A 317 5.39 -14.87 -9.13
N ILE A 318 4.14 -15.01 -8.74
CA ILE A 318 3.72 -15.07 -7.34
C ILE A 318 3.17 -16.45 -7.09
N HIS A 319 3.72 -17.13 -6.11
CA HIS A 319 3.35 -18.49 -5.76
C HIS A 319 3.04 -18.61 -4.27
N PRO A 320 1.77 -18.89 -3.93
CA PRO A 320 1.37 -19.16 -2.57
C PRO A 320 1.82 -20.57 -2.17
N LEU A 321 2.27 -20.70 -0.94
CA LEU A 321 2.71 -21.92 -0.28
C LEU A 321 1.88 -22.08 1.00
N GLY A 322 1.06 -23.11 1.08
CA GLY A 322 0.19 -23.38 2.22
C GLY A 322 -0.79 -24.51 1.92
N ARG A 323 -1.53 -24.92 2.91
CA ARG A 323 -2.60 -25.92 2.80
C ARG A 323 -3.92 -25.21 2.54
N ALA A 324 -4.89 -25.92 2.00
CA ALA A 324 -6.26 -25.38 1.92
C ALA A 324 -6.76 -25.05 3.32
N GLY A 325 -7.23 -23.82 3.51
CA GLY A 325 -7.62 -23.25 4.81
C GLY A 325 -6.58 -22.33 5.44
N ASP A 326 -5.30 -22.41 5.04
CA ASP A 326 -4.29 -21.44 5.45
C ASP A 326 -4.47 -20.11 4.68
N GLU A 327 -3.98 -19.01 5.23
CA GLU A 327 -4.15 -17.68 4.62
C GLU A 327 -3.63 -17.61 3.17
N TYR A 328 -2.41 -18.06 2.92
CA TYR A 328 -1.84 -18.10 1.56
C TYR A 328 -2.15 -19.40 0.82
N GLY A 329 -2.61 -20.44 1.52
CA GLY A 329 -3.04 -21.72 0.91
C GLY A 329 -4.41 -21.69 0.27
N GLY A 330 -5.18 -20.63 0.55
CA GLY A 330 -6.53 -20.39 0.04
C GLY A 330 -7.62 -20.68 1.05
N VAL A 331 -8.28 -19.61 1.49
CA VAL A 331 -9.42 -19.68 2.41
C VAL A 331 -10.70 -19.95 1.62
N PRO A 332 -11.49 -20.98 1.95
CA PRO A 332 -12.72 -21.29 1.24
C PRO A 332 -13.75 -20.15 1.33
N VAL A 333 -14.39 -19.83 0.22
CA VAL A 333 -15.53 -18.91 0.16
C VAL A 333 -16.82 -19.69 0.24
N LEU A 334 -17.63 -19.39 1.26
CA LEU A 334 -18.83 -20.18 1.57
C LEU A 334 -19.84 -20.17 0.43
N GLY A 335 -20.42 -21.35 0.15
CA GLY A 335 -21.44 -21.50 -0.88
C GLY A 335 -20.90 -21.59 -2.31
N THR A 336 -19.58 -21.61 -2.47
CA THR A 336 -18.91 -21.73 -3.77
C THR A 336 -17.82 -22.80 -3.72
N GLN A 337 -17.28 -23.18 -4.88
CA GLN A 337 -16.07 -24.00 -4.97
C GLN A 337 -14.79 -23.16 -5.05
N LEU A 338 -14.89 -21.87 -4.74
CA LEU A 338 -13.80 -20.90 -4.85
C LEU A 338 -13.05 -20.76 -3.53
N THR A 339 -11.77 -20.45 -3.64
CA THR A 339 -10.91 -20.06 -2.52
C THR A 339 -10.38 -18.65 -2.76
N THR A 340 -10.30 -17.84 -1.71
CA THR A 340 -9.60 -16.57 -1.75
C THR A 340 -8.12 -16.82 -1.44
N GLY A 341 -7.21 -16.44 -2.33
CA GLY A 341 -5.80 -16.83 -2.25
C GLY A 341 -5.52 -18.18 -2.89
N GLY A 342 -4.33 -18.75 -2.66
CA GLY A 342 -3.97 -20.12 -3.08
C GLY A 342 -3.63 -20.30 -4.57
N ALA A 343 -3.84 -19.34 -5.43
CA ALA A 343 -3.54 -19.42 -6.84
C ALA A 343 -2.20 -18.79 -7.22
N SER A 344 -1.37 -19.54 -7.96
CA SER A 344 -0.18 -18.97 -8.59
C SER A 344 -0.56 -17.96 -9.66
N ARG A 345 0.19 -16.86 -9.71
CA ARG A 345 -0.02 -15.80 -10.70
C ARG A 345 1.29 -15.55 -11.46
N VAL A 346 1.18 -15.47 -12.77
CA VAL A 346 2.27 -15.00 -13.63
C VAL A 346 1.80 -13.73 -14.31
N PHE A 347 2.63 -12.72 -14.32
CA PHE A 347 2.31 -11.48 -15.01
C PHE A 347 3.46 -11.04 -15.92
N LEU A 348 3.08 -10.38 -16.99
CA LEU A 348 3.97 -9.64 -17.87
C LEU A 348 3.43 -8.21 -17.96
N ARG A 349 4.31 -7.25 -17.72
CA ARG A 349 3.98 -5.83 -17.76
C ARG A 349 4.92 -5.12 -18.72
N TRP A 350 4.36 -4.37 -19.63
CA TRP A 350 5.11 -3.51 -20.53
C TRP A 350 4.63 -2.08 -20.33
N LEU A 351 5.56 -1.19 -20.01
CA LEU A 351 5.32 0.23 -19.83
C LEU A 351 5.99 0.97 -20.98
N TYR A 352 5.26 1.93 -21.54
CA TYR A 352 5.78 2.84 -22.53
C TYR A 352 5.57 4.28 -22.05
N TYR A 353 6.64 5.03 -22.00
CA TYR A 353 6.65 6.43 -21.57
C TYR A 353 6.77 7.34 -22.81
N LEU A 354 5.87 8.28 -22.93
CA LEU A 354 5.81 9.26 -24.04
C LEU A 354 6.70 10.47 -23.76
#